data_e8de7a70dc23b08f4a455801bc029184
#
_entry.id   e8de7a70dc23b08f4a455801bc029184
#
_cell.length_a   1.000
_cell.length_b   1.000
_cell.length_c   1.000
_cell.angle_alpha   90.00
_cell.angle_beta   90.00
_cell.angle_gamma   90.00
#
_symmetry.space_group_name_H-M   'P 1'
#
loop_
_entity.id
_entity.type
_entity.pdbx_description
1 polymer ?
#
loop_
_entity_poly.entity_id
_entity_poly.type
_entity_poly.pdbx_seq_one_letter_code
_entity_poly.pdbx_strand_id
1 'polypeptide(L)'
;ARELGIDINKVSGSERQGRVTESDVKIFVATKSNKSFRNQNTTDQKIEQEYSHSEFGEVEIRDIPRVKKLSSKYLMNSWSKIPHVTNHDEADITELEEFRTSLTDIYTGEKKKITPLAFIAKALTVSLKKFPNFNTSIDEIENGKMTVKKYFHVGIAVDTPHGLMVPKLRNADNKNISLISTELKKLSEQCKNLKIDKKELFGGSMTITSLG
;
A
#
# COMPACT_ATOMS: atom_id res chain seq x y z
N ALA A 1 -30.17 33.48 -8.67
CA ALA A 1 -29.21 34.22 -7.83
C ALA A 1 -29.77 34.47 -6.42
N ARG A 2 -30.95 35.07 -6.27
CA ARG A 2 -31.54 35.34 -4.95
C ARG A 2 -31.79 34.08 -4.12
N GLU A 3 -32.36 33.04 -4.70
CA GLU A 3 -32.62 31.76 -4.01
C GLU A 3 -31.34 31.03 -3.58
N LEU A 4 -30.22 31.28 -4.30
CA LEU A 4 -28.92 30.66 -4.03
C LEU A 4 -27.98 31.56 -3.23
N GLY A 5 -28.44 32.74 -2.75
CA GLY A 5 -27.65 33.69 -1.95
C GLY A 5 -26.41 34.24 -2.67
N ILE A 6 -26.47 34.37 -4.02
CA ILE A 6 -25.30 34.76 -4.82
C ILE A 6 -25.45 36.20 -5.31
N ASP A 7 -24.37 36.98 -5.11
CA ASP A 7 -24.26 38.33 -5.66
C ASP A 7 -24.07 38.26 -7.19
N ILE A 8 -25.06 38.74 -7.92
CA ILE A 8 -25.12 38.67 -9.38
C ILE A 8 -23.98 39.46 -10.07
N ASN A 9 -23.45 40.49 -9.39
CA ASN A 9 -22.35 41.30 -9.91
C ASN A 9 -21.00 40.52 -9.98
N LYS A 10 -20.94 39.36 -9.34
CA LYS A 10 -19.75 38.48 -9.37
C LYS A 10 -19.83 37.37 -10.40
N VAL A 11 -20.96 37.30 -11.15
CA VAL A 11 -21.18 36.32 -12.21
C VAL A 11 -20.93 36.97 -13.57
N SER A 12 -20.01 36.38 -14.37
CA SER A 12 -19.76 36.85 -15.72
C SER A 12 -20.89 36.35 -16.64
N GLY A 13 -21.58 37.28 -17.32
CA GLY A 13 -22.66 36.93 -18.26
C GLY A 13 -22.12 36.50 -19.62
N SER A 14 -22.70 35.44 -20.20
CA SER A 14 -22.32 34.88 -21.49
C SER A 14 -23.10 35.45 -22.69
N GLU A 15 -24.21 36.15 -22.50
CA GLU A 15 -25.01 36.71 -23.55
C GLU A 15 -24.58 38.12 -24.02
N ARG A 16 -25.19 38.60 -25.13
CA ARG A 16 -24.91 39.92 -25.68
C ARG A 16 -25.01 41.01 -24.64
N GLN A 17 -24.03 41.92 -24.59
CA GLN A 17 -23.90 43.01 -23.62
C GLN A 17 -23.67 42.58 -22.17
N GLY A 18 -23.14 41.35 -21.93
CA GLY A 18 -22.80 40.89 -20.58
C GLY A 18 -24.01 40.46 -19.73
N ARG A 19 -25.14 40.15 -20.36
CA ARG A 19 -26.33 39.69 -19.67
C ARG A 19 -26.11 38.32 -19.01
N VAL A 20 -26.38 38.21 -17.73
CA VAL A 20 -26.23 36.98 -16.93
C VAL A 20 -27.47 36.10 -17.09
N THR A 21 -27.27 34.86 -17.52
CA THR A 21 -28.31 33.82 -17.67
C THR A 21 -28.36 32.89 -16.45
N GLU A 22 -29.42 32.08 -16.39
CA GLU A 22 -29.54 31.05 -15.34
C GLU A 22 -28.42 30.03 -15.41
N SER A 23 -27.96 29.68 -16.62
CA SER A 23 -26.82 28.78 -16.85
C SER A 23 -25.50 29.35 -16.31
N ASP A 24 -25.27 30.65 -16.45
CA ASP A 24 -24.06 31.30 -15.92
C ASP A 24 -24.01 31.24 -14.41
N VAL A 25 -25.15 31.44 -13.75
CA VAL A 25 -25.27 31.30 -12.31
C VAL A 25 -25.02 29.86 -11.86
N LYS A 26 -25.56 28.86 -12.55
CA LYS A 26 -25.31 27.42 -12.25
C LYS A 26 -23.85 27.04 -12.43
N ILE A 27 -23.21 27.52 -13.51
CA ILE A 27 -21.76 27.27 -13.76
C ILE A 27 -20.92 27.95 -12.67
N PHE A 28 -21.24 29.18 -12.29
CA PHE A 28 -20.54 29.90 -11.23
C PHE A 28 -20.63 29.19 -9.89
N VAL A 29 -21.79 28.63 -9.51
CA VAL A 29 -22.00 27.82 -8.31
C VAL A 29 -21.16 26.55 -8.37
N ALA A 30 -21.21 25.81 -9.48
CA ALA A 30 -20.44 24.58 -9.66
C ALA A 30 -18.93 24.84 -9.58
N THR A 31 -18.45 25.95 -10.18
CA THR A 31 -17.03 26.33 -10.14
C THR A 31 -16.59 26.74 -8.74
N LYS A 32 -17.44 27.43 -7.98
CA LYS A 32 -17.16 27.84 -6.60
C LYS A 32 -17.17 26.64 -5.65
N SER A 33 -18.09 25.71 -5.85
CA SER A 33 -18.14 24.43 -5.12
C SER A 33 -16.89 23.60 -5.38
N ASN A 34 -16.47 23.45 -6.65
CA ASN A 34 -15.24 22.73 -7.01
C ASN A 34 -13.95 23.39 -6.48
N LYS A 35 -13.91 24.73 -6.37
CA LYS A 35 -12.78 25.43 -5.73
C LYS A 35 -12.76 25.20 -4.20
N SER A 36 -13.94 25.15 -3.57
CA SER A 36 -14.04 24.83 -2.13
C SER A 36 -13.58 23.41 -1.82
N PHE A 37 -13.95 22.42 -2.65
CA PHE A 37 -13.48 21.03 -2.50
C PHE A 37 -11.98 20.85 -2.84
N ARG A 38 -11.43 21.67 -3.75
CA ARG A 38 -10.02 21.59 -4.11
C ARG A 38 -9.09 22.24 -3.08
N ASN A 39 -9.58 23.20 -2.32
CA ASN A 39 -8.80 23.86 -1.24
C ASN A 39 -8.82 23.13 0.10
N GLN A 40 -9.66 22.08 0.28
CA GLN A 40 -9.64 21.29 1.52
C GLN A 40 -8.61 20.14 1.50
N ASN A 41 -7.96 19.87 0.35
CA ASN A 41 -6.97 18.81 0.24
C ASN A 41 -5.50 19.27 0.24
N THR A 42 -5.23 20.55 0.52
CA THR A 42 -3.86 21.06 0.66
C THR A 42 -3.75 22.07 1.82
N THR A 43 -4.29 21.71 2.97
CA THR A 43 -3.74 22.22 4.22
C THR A 43 -2.68 21.22 4.68
N ASP A 44 -1.57 21.13 3.95
CA ASP A 44 -0.29 20.99 4.60
C ASP A 44 -0.19 22.22 5.51
N GLN A 45 -0.66 22.07 6.75
CA GLN A 45 -0.26 22.96 7.82
C GLN A 45 1.26 22.86 7.84
N LYS A 46 1.95 23.83 7.22
CA LYS A 46 3.30 24.15 7.61
C LYS A 46 3.20 24.43 9.10
N ILE A 47 3.57 23.46 9.91
CA ILE A 47 3.95 23.71 11.29
C ILE A 47 5.14 24.65 11.10
N GLU A 48 4.91 25.96 11.26
CA GLU A 48 5.99 26.93 11.31
C GLU A 48 6.82 26.47 12.49
N GLN A 49 8.03 26.00 12.20
CA GLN A 49 8.98 25.65 13.24
C GLN A 49 9.31 26.94 13.96
N GLU A 50 8.86 27.07 15.21
CA GLU A 50 9.13 28.22 16.08
C GLU A 50 10.62 28.41 16.34
N TYR A 51 11.48 27.45 15.97
CA TYR A 51 12.92 27.46 16.21
C TYR A 51 13.70 26.77 15.10
N SER A 52 14.95 27.13 14.93
CA SER A 52 15.91 26.44 14.07
C SER A 52 16.68 25.39 14.87
N HIS A 53 16.81 24.17 14.35
CA HIS A 53 17.59 23.11 15.00
C HIS A 53 19.05 23.52 15.27
N SER A 54 19.62 24.39 14.42
CA SER A 54 20.99 24.92 14.55
C SER A 54 21.20 25.79 15.80
N GLU A 55 20.13 26.27 16.42
CA GLU A 55 20.20 27.03 17.69
C GLU A 55 20.53 26.13 18.89
N PHE A 56 20.29 24.84 18.77
CA PHE A 56 20.52 23.85 19.84
C PHE A 56 21.79 23.03 19.69
N GLY A 57 22.47 23.14 18.54
CA GLY A 57 23.71 22.43 18.28
C GLY A 57 24.00 22.21 16.81
N GLU A 58 25.06 21.45 16.53
CA GLU A 58 25.46 21.11 15.17
C GLU A 58 24.40 20.19 14.51
N VAL A 59 24.03 20.52 13.28
CA VAL A 59 23.02 19.77 12.52
C VAL A 59 23.60 19.32 11.17
N GLU A 60 23.23 18.11 10.76
CA GLU A 60 23.54 17.57 9.44
C GLU A 60 22.25 17.34 8.66
N ILE A 61 22.17 17.88 7.45
CA ILE A 61 21.02 17.65 6.55
C ILE A 61 21.36 16.51 5.61
N ARG A 62 20.53 15.47 5.60
CA ARG A 62 20.67 14.28 4.74
C ARG A 62 19.44 14.09 3.86
N ASP A 63 19.66 13.68 2.62
CA ASP A 63 18.60 13.33 1.71
C ASP A 63 17.86 12.04 2.14
N ILE A 64 16.54 12.08 2.05
CA ILE A 64 15.70 10.87 2.29
C ILE A 64 15.77 9.98 1.05
N PRO A 65 16.13 8.69 1.19
CA PRO A 65 16.14 7.74 0.08
C PRO A 65 14.82 7.73 -0.69
N ARG A 66 14.90 7.65 -2.02
CA ARG A 66 13.73 7.71 -2.91
C ARG A 66 12.62 6.72 -2.54
N VAL A 67 12.98 5.49 -2.15
CA VAL A 67 12.00 4.45 -1.74
C VAL A 67 11.22 4.92 -0.51
N LYS A 68 11.91 5.45 0.51
CA LYS A 68 11.29 5.99 1.73
C LYS A 68 10.38 7.18 1.42
N LYS A 69 10.82 8.10 0.55
CA LYS A 69 10.02 9.27 0.15
C LYS A 69 8.74 8.88 -0.59
N LEU A 70 8.80 7.86 -1.44
CA LEU A 70 7.62 7.36 -2.15
C LEU A 70 6.66 6.59 -1.25
N SER A 71 7.18 5.73 -0.37
CA SER A 71 6.36 4.90 0.52
C SER A 71 5.68 5.70 1.63
N SER A 72 6.32 6.77 2.13
CA SER A 72 5.79 7.57 3.24
C SER A 72 4.38 8.09 2.98
N LYS A 73 4.10 8.57 1.77
CA LYS A 73 2.78 9.08 1.39
C LYS A 73 1.70 8.00 1.49
N TYR A 74 1.99 6.78 1.01
CA TYR A 74 1.04 5.67 1.07
C TYR A 74 0.84 5.16 2.50
N LEU A 75 1.92 5.09 3.29
CA LEU A 75 1.87 4.68 4.69
C LEU A 75 1.07 5.67 5.53
N MET A 76 1.30 6.97 5.37
CA MET A 76 0.53 8.01 6.05
C MET A 76 -0.96 7.94 5.70
N ASN A 77 -1.30 7.75 4.42
CA ASN A 77 -2.69 7.60 4.00
C ASN A 77 -3.35 6.35 4.61
N SER A 78 -2.64 5.22 4.65
CA SER A 78 -3.14 4.00 5.28
C SER A 78 -3.31 4.17 6.78
N TRP A 79 -2.33 4.77 7.46
CA TRP A 79 -2.38 5.03 8.90
C TRP A 79 -3.58 5.89 9.29
N SER A 80 -3.89 6.93 8.50
CA SER A 80 -4.96 7.87 8.80
C SER A 80 -6.36 7.34 8.47
N LYS A 81 -6.47 6.40 7.50
CA LYS A 81 -7.78 5.99 6.96
C LYS A 81 -8.24 4.60 7.38
N ILE A 82 -7.31 3.72 7.75
CA ILE A 82 -7.62 2.33 8.04
C ILE A 82 -7.61 2.10 9.55
N PRO A 83 -8.73 1.68 10.17
CA PRO A 83 -8.73 1.23 11.56
C PRO A 83 -7.82 0.01 11.71
N HIS A 84 -6.82 0.12 12.57
CA HIS A 84 -5.86 -0.96 12.81
C HIS A 84 -6.23 -1.74 14.06
N VAL A 85 -6.21 -3.08 13.95
CA VAL A 85 -6.39 -4.00 15.07
C VAL A 85 -5.21 -4.98 15.06
N THR A 86 -4.59 -5.19 16.21
CA THR A 86 -3.50 -6.14 16.39
C THR A 86 -3.98 -7.33 17.21
N ASN A 87 -3.80 -8.53 16.68
CA ASN A 87 -4.01 -9.79 17.39
C ASN A 87 -2.64 -10.46 17.57
N HIS A 88 -2.44 -11.07 18.74
CA HIS A 88 -1.26 -11.87 19.06
C HIS A 88 -1.67 -13.32 19.23
N ASP A 89 -0.84 -14.22 18.68
CA ASP A 89 -1.06 -15.65 18.79
C ASP A 89 0.28 -16.38 18.69
N GLU A 90 0.32 -17.62 19.13
CA GLU A 90 1.49 -18.48 19.12
C GLU A 90 1.14 -19.84 18.49
N ALA A 91 2.09 -20.44 17.78
CA ALA A 91 1.94 -21.75 17.18
C ALA A 91 3.21 -22.57 17.39
N ASP A 92 3.04 -23.82 17.87
CA ASP A 92 4.13 -24.79 17.91
C ASP A 92 4.46 -25.26 16.49
N ILE A 93 5.69 -25.02 16.06
CA ILE A 93 6.20 -25.39 14.74
C ILE A 93 7.25 -26.51 14.80
N THR A 94 7.37 -27.23 15.92
CA THR A 94 8.41 -28.26 16.13
C THR A 94 8.37 -29.31 15.02
N GLU A 95 7.22 -29.93 14.78
CA GLU A 95 7.05 -30.93 13.71
C GLU A 95 7.33 -30.36 12.31
N LEU A 96 6.95 -29.10 12.06
CA LEU A 96 7.23 -28.42 10.81
C LEU A 96 8.74 -28.24 10.60
N GLU A 97 9.47 -27.86 11.63
CA GLU A 97 10.92 -27.68 11.57
C GLU A 97 11.66 -29.01 11.37
N GLU A 98 11.24 -30.07 12.05
CA GLU A 98 11.75 -31.43 11.84
C GLU A 98 11.52 -31.86 10.38
N PHE A 99 10.31 -31.70 9.87
CA PHE A 99 10.00 -32.01 8.49
C PHE A 99 10.84 -31.17 7.52
N ARG A 100 10.90 -29.85 7.71
CA ARG A 100 11.65 -28.94 6.85
C ARG A 100 13.13 -29.28 6.76
N THR A 101 13.74 -29.63 7.91
CA THR A 101 15.16 -29.98 7.98
C THR A 101 15.49 -31.38 7.45
N SER A 102 14.51 -32.27 7.41
CA SER A 102 14.63 -33.61 6.83
C SER A 102 14.57 -33.61 5.29
N LEU A 103 14.08 -32.52 4.68
CA LEU A 103 13.88 -32.46 3.23
C LEU A 103 15.21 -32.55 2.46
N THR A 104 15.29 -33.55 1.59
CA THR A 104 16.42 -33.77 0.69
C THR A 104 15.97 -33.75 -0.76
N ASP A 105 16.89 -33.49 -1.67
CA ASP A 105 16.64 -33.65 -3.07
C ASP A 105 16.70 -35.13 -3.46
N ILE A 106 15.68 -35.62 -4.14
CA ILE A 106 15.53 -37.04 -4.48
C ILE A 106 16.63 -37.53 -5.46
N TYR A 107 17.15 -36.61 -6.25
CA TYR A 107 18.14 -36.97 -7.30
C TYR A 107 19.59 -36.77 -6.83
N THR A 108 19.83 -35.72 -6.02
CA THR A 108 21.20 -35.39 -5.58
C THR A 108 21.52 -35.86 -4.18
N GLY A 109 20.49 -36.17 -3.35
CA GLY A 109 20.63 -36.47 -1.93
C GLY A 109 21.01 -35.27 -1.06
N GLU A 110 21.14 -34.08 -1.64
CA GLU A 110 21.50 -32.88 -0.90
C GLU A 110 20.32 -32.31 -0.12
N LYS A 111 20.58 -31.71 1.04
CA LYS A 111 19.55 -31.04 1.85
C LYS A 111 18.96 -29.83 1.14
N LYS A 112 17.65 -29.81 0.99
CA LYS A 112 16.92 -28.66 0.44
C LYS A 112 16.87 -27.52 1.46
N LYS A 113 17.47 -26.38 1.16
CA LYS A 113 17.42 -25.16 1.97
C LYS A 113 16.12 -24.41 1.75
N ILE A 114 15.02 -24.88 2.34
CA ILE A 114 13.71 -24.24 2.29
C ILE A 114 13.53 -23.44 3.57
N THR A 115 13.12 -22.18 3.46
CA THR A 115 12.87 -21.31 4.63
C THR A 115 11.47 -21.56 5.21
N PRO A 116 11.26 -21.38 6.53
CA PRO A 116 9.93 -21.47 7.14
C PRO A 116 8.92 -20.56 6.46
N LEU A 117 9.36 -19.39 5.98
CA LEU A 117 8.54 -18.42 5.26
C LEU A 117 7.81 -19.03 4.04
N ALA A 118 8.41 -20.02 3.36
CA ALA A 118 7.77 -20.68 2.22
C ALA A 118 6.53 -21.49 2.65
N PHE A 119 6.59 -22.14 3.82
CA PHE A 119 5.48 -22.86 4.41
C PHE A 119 4.39 -21.89 4.90
N ILE A 120 4.77 -20.82 5.57
CA ILE A 120 3.84 -19.78 6.03
C ILE A 120 3.12 -19.15 4.85
N ALA A 121 3.82 -18.82 3.76
CA ALA A 121 3.21 -18.27 2.55
C ALA A 121 2.20 -19.25 1.93
N LYS A 122 2.49 -20.56 1.93
CA LYS A 122 1.56 -21.58 1.45
C LYS A 122 0.35 -21.73 2.35
N ALA A 123 0.55 -21.79 3.67
CA ALA A 123 -0.52 -21.87 4.66
C ALA A 123 -1.46 -20.66 4.57
N LEU A 124 -0.90 -19.45 4.40
CA LEU A 124 -1.69 -18.24 4.19
C LEU A 124 -2.63 -18.34 3.00
N THR A 125 -2.18 -18.91 1.87
CA THR A 125 -3.06 -19.07 0.70
C THR A 125 -4.23 -20.01 0.97
N VAL A 126 -4.02 -21.06 1.75
CA VAL A 126 -5.09 -21.98 2.18
C VAL A 126 -6.08 -21.26 3.08
N SER A 127 -5.58 -20.49 4.04
CA SER A 127 -6.42 -19.71 4.96
C SER A 127 -7.25 -18.64 4.21
N LEU A 128 -6.66 -17.93 3.25
CA LEU A 128 -7.38 -16.95 2.43
C LEU A 128 -8.46 -17.58 1.54
N LYS A 129 -8.28 -18.83 1.09
CA LYS A 129 -9.33 -19.59 0.38
C LYS A 129 -10.49 -19.95 1.32
N LYS A 130 -10.18 -20.35 2.56
CA LYS A 130 -11.17 -20.70 3.57
C LYS A 130 -11.92 -19.47 4.09
N PHE A 131 -11.24 -18.34 4.19
CA PHE A 131 -11.78 -17.10 4.74
C PHE A 131 -11.67 -15.95 3.70
N PRO A 132 -12.50 -15.94 2.66
CA PRO A 132 -12.36 -15.01 1.53
C PRO A 132 -12.52 -13.54 1.91
N ASN A 133 -13.17 -13.21 3.02
CA ASN A 133 -13.30 -11.85 3.51
C ASN A 133 -11.95 -11.20 3.87
N PHE A 134 -10.93 -11.99 4.21
CA PHE A 134 -9.57 -11.49 4.41
C PHE A 134 -8.82 -11.20 3.09
N ASN A 135 -9.36 -11.64 1.96
CA ASN A 135 -8.80 -11.37 0.64
C ASN A 135 -9.61 -10.32 -0.13
N THR A 136 -9.94 -9.22 0.54
CA THR A 136 -10.77 -8.16 -0.01
C THR A 136 -10.02 -6.82 -0.05
N SER A 137 -10.55 -5.88 -0.83
CA SER A 137 -10.23 -4.46 -0.76
C SER A 137 -11.51 -3.66 -0.67
N ILE A 138 -11.51 -2.62 0.14
CA ILE A 138 -12.62 -1.68 0.27
C ILE A 138 -12.12 -0.37 -0.32
N ASP A 139 -12.34 -0.20 -1.63
CA ASP A 139 -11.84 0.95 -2.36
C ASP A 139 -12.86 2.11 -2.33
N GLU A 140 -14.15 1.78 -2.18
CA GLU A 140 -15.26 2.73 -2.24
C GLU A 140 -16.28 2.46 -1.12
N ILE A 141 -15.90 2.82 0.12
CA ILE A 141 -16.79 2.65 1.29
C ILE A 141 -18.13 3.36 1.11
N GLU A 142 -18.11 4.56 0.52
CA GLU A 142 -19.31 5.38 0.30
C GLU A 142 -20.34 4.68 -0.59
N ASN A 143 -19.88 3.84 -1.52
CA ASN A 143 -20.75 3.07 -2.42
C ASN A 143 -21.17 1.71 -1.84
N GLY A 144 -20.76 1.38 -0.62
CA GLY A 144 -21.08 0.11 0.05
C GLY A 144 -20.56 -1.13 -0.67
N LYS A 145 -19.49 -1.01 -1.46
CA LYS A 145 -18.92 -2.10 -2.25
C LYS A 145 -17.55 -2.51 -1.76
N MET A 146 -17.30 -3.82 -1.76
CA MET A 146 -15.97 -4.39 -1.55
C MET A 146 -15.59 -5.31 -2.69
N THR A 147 -14.30 -5.33 -3.03
CA THR A 147 -13.73 -6.20 -4.06
C THR A 147 -13.17 -7.46 -3.42
N VAL A 148 -13.80 -8.61 -3.65
CA VAL A 148 -13.29 -9.92 -3.23
C VAL A 148 -12.32 -10.44 -4.28
N LYS A 149 -11.04 -10.55 -3.93
CA LYS A 149 -9.99 -11.00 -4.84
C LYS A 149 -10.07 -12.52 -5.03
N LYS A 150 -9.99 -12.98 -6.27
CA LYS A 150 -9.95 -14.42 -6.62
C LYS A 150 -8.54 -14.89 -6.95
N TYR A 151 -7.54 -14.05 -6.74
CA TYR A 151 -6.13 -14.36 -6.88
C TYR A 151 -5.43 -14.30 -5.52
N PHE A 152 -4.33 -15.00 -5.38
CA PHE A 152 -3.58 -15.13 -4.12
C PHE A 152 -2.13 -14.72 -4.34
N HIS A 153 -1.90 -13.40 -4.26
CA HIS A 153 -0.58 -12.78 -4.42
C HIS A 153 -0.09 -12.32 -3.05
N VAL A 154 0.84 -13.06 -2.48
CA VAL A 154 1.35 -12.80 -1.12
C VAL A 154 2.49 -11.78 -1.20
N GLY A 155 2.32 -10.65 -0.51
CA GLY A 155 3.40 -9.69 -0.33
C GLY A 155 4.42 -10.21 0.66
N ILE A 156 5.70 -10.04 0.37
CA ILE A 156 6.79 -10.41 1.27
C ILE A 156 7.60 -9.15 1.57
N ALA A 157 7.65 -8.77 2.84
CA ALA A 157 8.45 -7.63 3.24
C ALA A 157 9.95 -7.97 3.17
N VAL A 158 10.70 -7.19 2.41
CA VAL A 158 12.15 -7.34 2.24
C VAL A 158 12.81 -6.04 2.67
N ASP A 159 13.64 -6.11 3.70
CA ASP A 159 14.48 -4.99 4.09
C ASP A 159 15.67 -4.86 3.15
N THR A 160 15.94 -3.63 2.72
CA THR A 160 17.03 -3.31 1.81
C THR A 160 17.76 -2.06 2.27
N PRO A 161 19.04 -1.84 1.85
CA PRO A 161 19.75 -0.60 2.14
C PRO A 161 19.02 0.67 1.67
N HIS A 162 18.10 0.53 0.71
CA HIS A 162 17.33 1.63 0.11
C HIS A 162 15.98 1.86 0.80
N GLY A 163 15.58 0.99 1.72
CA GLY A 163 14.30 0.99 2.43
C GLY A 163 13.50 -0.29 2.23
N LEU A 164 12.39 -0.41 2.93
CA LEU A 164 11.49 -1.56 2.88
C LEU A 164 10.80 -1.68 1.53
N MET A 165 10.91 -2.83 0.90
CA MET A 165 10.20 -3.18 -0.34
C MET A 165 9.31 -4.39 -0.11
N VAL A 166 8.14 -4.42 -0.76
CA VAL A 166 7.17 -5.51 -0.58
C VAL A 166 6.78 -6.11 -1.93
N PRO A 167 7.68 -6.92 -2.55
CA PRO A 167 7.34 -7.65 -3.76
C PRO A 167 6.25 -8.67 -3.53
N LYS A 168 5.57 -9.07 -4.62
CA LYS A 168 4.46 -10.01 -4.58
C LYS A 168 4.88 -11.37 -5.13
N LEU A 169 4.78 -12.39 -4.29
CA LEU A 169 4.79 -13.78 -4.71
C LEU A 169 3.46 -14.07 -5.39
N ARG A 170 3.43 -14.07 -6.71
CA ARG A 170 2.19 -14.20 -7.50
C ARG A 170 1.68 -15.63 -7.56
N ASN A 171 0.36 -15.80 -7.55
CA ASN A 171 -0.32 -17.12 -7.66
C ASN A 171 0.29 -18.16 -6.71
N ALA A 172 0.52 -17.76 -5.45
CA ALA A 172 1.18 -18.60 -4.46
C ALA A 172 0.39 -19.90 -4.16
N ASP A 173 -0.91 -19.87 -4.38
CA ASP A 173 -1.80 -21.03 -4.24
C ASP A 173 -1.49 -22.15 -5.23
N ASN A 174 -1.08 -21.82 -6.45
CA ASN A 174 -0.78 -22.79 -7.53
C ASN A 174 0.67 -23.30 -7.50
N LYS A 175 1.48 -22.83 -6.56
CA LYS A 175 2.91 -23.19 -6.46
C LYS A 175 3.13 -24.19 -5.34
N ASN A 176 4.06 -25.12 -5.54
CA ASN A 176 4.56 -25.96 -4.48
C ASN A 176 5.60 -25.20 -3.61
N ILE A 177 5.90 -25.75 -2.44
CA ILE A 177 6.80 -25.10 -1.46
C ILE A 177 8.21 -24.88 -2.02
N SER A 178 8.72 -25.80 -2.81
CA SER A 178 10.05 -25.69 -3.43
C SER A 178 10.13 -24.50 -4.40
N LEU A 179 9.11 -24.33 -5.24
CA LEU A 179 9.02 -23.22 -6.18
C LEU A 179 8.85 -21.88 -5.44
N ILE A 180 8.00 -21.85 -4.40
CA ILE A 180 7.86 -20.70 -3.53
C ILE A 180 9.22 -20.30 -2.93
N SER A 181 9.96 -21.26 -2.36
CA SER A 181 11.28 -20.99 -1.77
C SER A 181 12.28 -20.40 -2.77
N THR A 182 12.29 -20.92 -4.00
CA THR A 182 13.15 -20.41 -5.08
C THR A 182 12.77 -18.98 -5.47
N GLU A 183 11.47 -18.70 -5.63
CA GLU A 183 11.00 -17.38 -5.97
C GLU A 183 11.23 -16.35 -4.85
N LEU A 184 11.07 -16.73 -3.59
CA LEU A 184 11.38 -15.87 -2.45
C LEU A 184 12.83 -15.39 -2.49
N LYS A 185 13.78 -16.27 -2.76
CA LYS A 185 15.20 -15.92 -2.92
C LYS A 185 15.40 -14.93 -4.07
N LYS A 186 14.84 -15.24 -5.24
CA LYS A 186 14.91 -14.37 -6.42
C LYS A 186 14.34 -12.98 -6.15
N LEU A 187 13.15 -12.88 -5.55
CA LEU A 187 12.52 -11.61 -5.21
C LEU A 187 13.36 -10.80 -4.22
N SER A 188 13.92 -11.46 -3.20
CA SER A 188 14.81 -10.81 -2.23
C SER A 188 16.06 -10.22 -2.90
N GLU A 189 16.72 -10.98 -3.75
CA GLU A 189 17.90 -10.53 -4.50
C GLU A 189 17.57 -9.37 -5.46
N GLN A 190 16.45 -9.46 -6.17
CA GLN A 190 16.00 -8.39 -7.06
C GLN A 190 15.70 -7.09 -6.31
N CYS A 191 15.09 -7.16 -5.12
CA CYS A 191 14.85 -6.00 -4.27
C CYS A 191 16.15 -5.37 -3.76
N LYS A 192 17.07 -6.17 -3.23
CA LYS A 192 18.38 -5.69 -2.74
C LYS A 192 19.19 -4.99 -3.82
N ASN A 193 19.10 -5.47 -5.06
CA ASN A 193 19.81 -4.93 -6.22
C ASN A 193 19.01 -3.86 -6.98
N LEU A 194 17.83 -3.44 -6.51
CA LEU A 194 16.91 -2.52 -7.20
C LEU A 194 16.55 -2.95 -8.64
N LYS A 195 16.56 -4.25 -8.90
CA LYS A 195 16.22 -4.85 -10.22
C LYS A 195 14.81 -5.42 -10.26
N ILE A 196 13.98 -5.17 -9.24
CA ILE A 196 12.59 -5.60 -9.20
C ILE A 196 11.73 -4.84 -10.21
N ASP A 197 10.88 -5.54 -10.97
CA ASP A 197 9.90 -4.87 -11.83
C ASP A 197 8.86 -4.16 -10.95
N LYS A 198 8.53 -2.93 -11.33
CA LYS A 198 7.52 -2.12 -10.65
C LYS A 198 6.17 -2.86 -10.55
N LYS A 199 5.82 -3.70 -11.52
CA LYS A 199 4.60 -4.50 -11.49
C LYS A 199 4.55 -5.46 -10.30
N GLU A 200 5.69 -6.00 -9.87
CA GLU A 200 5.77 -6.94 -8.76
C GLU A 200 5.50 -6.30 -7.39
N LEU A 201 5.42 -4.99 -7.33
CA LEU A 201 5.11 -4.25 -6.10
C LEU A 201 3.61 -4.00 -5.88
N PHE A 202 2.75 -4.32 -6.87
CA PHE A 202 1.31 -4.04 -6.81
C PHE A 202 0.44 -5.30 -6.84
N GLY A 203 -0.85 -5.16 -6.51
CA GLY A 203 -1.86 -6.20 -6.64
C GLY A 203 -1.73 -7.32 -5.61
N GLY A 204 -1.31 -7.02 -4.38
CA GLY A 204 -1.22 -8.01 -3.31
C GLY A 204 -2.56 -8.37 -2.68
N SER A 205 -2.63 -9.58 -2.10
CA SER A 205 -3.72 -10.06 -1.24
C SER A 205 -3.46 -9.67 0.21
N MET A 206 -2.43 -10.24 0.80
CA MET A 206 -1.98 -9.99 2.17
C MET A 206 -0.44 -9.95 2.18
N THR A 207 0.16 -9.35 3.21
CA THR A 207 1.61 -9.24 3.33
C THR A 207 2.11 -9.99 4.54
N ILE A 208 3.22 -10.72 4.38
CA ILE A 208 3.97 -11.35 5.46
C ILE A 208 5.22 -10.51 5.72
N THR A 209 5.44 -10.17 6.98
CA THR A 209 6.67 -9.55 7.47
C THR A 209 7.33 -10.53 8.43
N SER A 210 8.58 -10.89 8.16
CA SER A 210 9.38 -11.74 9.04
C SER A 210 10.57 -10.93 9.55
N LEU A 211 10.84 -11.06 10.82
CA LEU A 211 12.00 -10.41 11.46
C LEU A 211 13.21 -11.33 11.59
N GLY A 212 13.12 -12.57 11.09
CA GLY A 212 14.18 -13.59 11.12
C GLY A 212 13.70 -14.86 11.71
#